data_2059314b37d1cd738058abdbc69b0d47
#
_entry.id   2059314b37d1cd738058abdbc69b0d47
#
_cell.length_a   1.000
_cell.length_b   1.000
_cell.length_c   1.000
_cell.angle_alpha   90.00
_cell.angle_beta   90.00
_cell.angle_gamma   90.00
#
_symmetry.space_group_name_H-M   'P 1'
#
loop_
_entity.id
_entity.type
_entity.pdbx_description
1 polymer ?
#
loop_
_entity_poly.entity_id
_entity_poly.type
_entity_poly.pdbx_seq_one_letter_code
_entity_poly.pdbx_strand_id
1 'polypeptide(L)'
;YYVDPKCTEKKIYLTFDCGYENGFTPKILDVLKRQKVVAAFFVTKPFIREEAKLVKRMKKEGHIVGNHTVHHKSMPTLSDRDNKQEIIDCAQYCKEATGYDMDPFIRPPMGEYNERTLALTKKMGYRTIFWSMAYVDFKVDQQPGKDYVIEHFQKYTHKGAIPLIHN
;
A
#
# COMPACT_ATOMS: atom_id res chain seq x y z
N TYR A 1 -10.71 -6.39 -1.03
CA TYR A 1 -10.12 -7.24 -2.08
C TYR A 1 -8.77 -7.76 -1.61
N TYR A 2 -8.53 -9.07 -1.70
CA TYR A 2 -7.25 -9.73 -1.40
C TYR A 2 -6.71 -10.49 -2.62
N VAL A 3 -7.53 -10.64 -3.63
CA VAL A 3 -7.23 -11.25 -4.93
C VAL A 3 -8.19 -10.71 -5.97
N ASP A 4 -7.80 -10.72 -7.24
CA ASP A 4 -8.73 -10.52 -8.35
C ASP A 4 -9.30 -11.87 -8.81
N PRO A 5 -10.51 -12.27 -8.37
CA PRO A 5 -11.07 -13.59 -8.67
C PRO A 5 -11.49 -13.73 -10.15
N LYS A 6 -11.56 -12.63 -10.88
CA LYS A 6 -11.92 -12.60 -12.31
C LYS A 6 -10.69 -12.61 -13.22
N CYS A 7 -9.48 -12.59 -12.66
CA CYS A 7 -8.26 -12.61 -13.43
C CYS A 7 -8.01 -13.98 -14.06
N THR A 8 -8.15 -14.07 -15.37
CA THR A 8 -7.89 -15.29 -16.15
C THR A 8 -6.46 -15.34 -16.68
N GLU A 9 -5.77 -14.21 -16.70
CA GLU A 9 -4.41 -14.05 -17.19
C GLU A 9 -3.35 -14.33 -16.12
N LYS A 10 -2.12 -14.58 -16.53
CA LYS A 10 -0.94 -14.62 -15.62
C LYS A 10 -0.55 -13.19 -15.22
N LYS A 11 -1.33 -12.60 -14.32
CA LYS A 11 -1.18 -11.22 -13.86
C LYS A 11 -1.16 -11.15 -12.34
N ILE A 12 -0.31 -10.29 -11.80
CA ILE A 12 -0.24 -9.94 -10.38
C ILE A 12 -0.34 -8.42 -10.23
N TYR A 13 -0.77 -7.96 -9.06
CA TYR A 13 -0.90 -6.54 -8.74
C TYR A 13 0.08 -6.19 -7.62
N LEU A 14 1.27 -5.70 -7.98
CA LEU A 14 2.29 -5.33 -6.99
C LEU A 14 1.80 -4.23 -6.07
N THR A 15 1.91 -4.45 -4.76
CA THR A 15 1.54 -3.47 -3.76
C THR A 15 2.61 -3.34 -2.67
N PHE A 16 2.84 -2.09 -2.26
CA PHE A 16 3.83 -1.72 -1.25
C PHE A 16 3.17 -0.94 -0.13
N ASP A 17 3.47 -1.28 1.12
CA ASP A 17 3.09 -0.50 2.29
C ASP A 17 4.29 0.34 2.73
N CYS A 18 4.07 1.67 2.79
CA CYS A 18 5.11 2.65 3.01
C CYS A 18 4.84 3.42 4.31
N GLY A 19 5.42 2.95 5.40
CA GLY A 19 5.34 3.60 6.72
C GLY A 19 6.55 4.50 7.00
N TYR A 20 7.71 4.15 6.51
CA TYR A 20 8.99 4.87 6.61
C TYR A 20 9.85 4.57 5.38
N GLU A 21 10.92 5.32 5.18
CA GLU A 21 11.88 5.12 4.09
C GLU A 21 13.24 4.66 4.64
N ASN A 22 13.80 3.62 4.02
CA ASN A 22 15.09 3.06 4.40
C ASN A 22 16.09 3.01 3.20
N GLY A 23 15.94 3.90 2.24
CA GLY A 23 16.81 4.03 1.07
C GLY A 23 16.45 3.11 -0.09
N PHE A 24 15.30 2.42 -0.06
CA PHE A 24 14.92 1.45 -1.07
C PHE A 24 13.85 1.95 -2.05
N THR A 25 12.95 2.84 -1.65
CA THR A 25 11.87 3.32 -2.52
C THR A 25 12.38 3.93 -3.84
N PRO A 26 13.44 4.75 -3.87
CA PRO A 26 13.99 5.25 -5.13
C PRO A 26 14.41 4.14 -6.08
N LYS A 27 15.06 3.10 -5.56
CA LYS A 27 15.53 1.93 -6.32
C LYS A 27 14.38 1.08 -6.84
N ILE A 28 13.33 0.90 -6.02
CA ILE A 28 12.09 0.21 -6.41
C ILE A 28 11.44 0.94 -7.59
N LEU A 29 11.27 2.26 -7.48
CA LEU A 29 10.70 3.08 -8.54
C LEU A 29 11.54 3.04 -9.84
N ASP A 30 12.87 3.04 -9.73
CA ASP A 30 13.76 2.89 -10.89
C ASP A 30 13.56 1.54 -11.61
N VAL A 31 13.39 0.46 -10.84
CA VAL A 31 13.13 -0.87 -11.39
C VAL A 31 11.75 -0.92 -12.05
N LEU A 32 10.71 -0.43 -11.38
CA LEU A 32 9.34 -0.40 -11.91
C LEU A 32 9.30 0.39 -13.23
N LYS A 33 9.93 1.55 -13.28
CA LYS A 33 10.05 2.38 -14.48
C LYS A 33 10.75 1.65 -15.61
N ARG A 34 11.92 1.05 -15.34
CA ARG A 34 12.70 0.30 -16.34
C ARG A 34 11.92 -0.89 -16.89
N GLN A 35 11.14 -1.56 -16.04
CA GLN A 35 10.32 -2.71 -16.42
C GLN A 35 8.93 -2.31 -16.96
N LYS A 36 8.60 -1.01 -16.99
CA LYS A 36 7.28 -0.48 -17.39
C LYS A 36 6.13 -1.10 -16.60
N VAL A 37 6.34 -1.31 -15.29
CA VAL A 37 5.36 -1.89 -14.37
C VAL A 37 4.75 -0.80 -13.51
N VAL A 38 3.42 -0.78 -13.42
CA VAL A 38 2.67 0.05 -12.48
C VAL A 38 2.41 -0.75 -11.20
N ALA A 39 2.58 -0.11 -10.05
CA ALA A 39 2.33 -0.68 -8.74
C ALA A 39 1.40 0.23 -7.90
N ALA A 40 0.91 -0.28 -6.77
CA ALA A 40 0.18 0.52 -5.79
C ALA A 40 1.04 0.70 -4.52
N PHE A 41 1.08 1.92 -4.02
CA PHE A 41 1.78 2.30 -2.79
C PHE A 41 0.75 2.81 -1.78
N PHE A 42 0.64 2.13 -0.65
CA PHE A 42 -0.20 2.58 0.46
C PHE A 42 0.67 3.35 1.45
N VAL A 43 0.49 4.66 1.48
CA VAL A 43 1.38 5.56 2.21
C VAL A 43 0.72 6.11 3.47
N THR A 44 1.47 6.17 4.57
CA THR A 44 1.05 6.84 5.80
C THR A 44 1.33 8.34 5.74
N LYS A 45 0.68 9.13 6.58
CA LYS A 45 0.96 10.57 6.68
C LYS A 45 2.42 10.86 7.08
N PRO A 46 3.05 10.15 8.04
CA PRO A 46 4.48 10.32 8.32
C PRO A 46 5.36 10.11 7.09
N PHE A 47 5.14 9.04 6.33
CA PHE A 47 5.88 8.80 5.09
C PHE A 47 5.72 9.95 4.09
N ILE A 48 4.49 10.45 3.90
CA ILE A 48 4.24 11.59 3.00
C ILE A 48 4.99 12.84 3.48
N ARG A 49 5.00 13.08 4.80
CA ARG A 49 5.67 14.24 5.40
C ARG A 49 7.17 14.23 5.13
N GLU A 50 7.79 13.09 5.27
CA GLU A 50 9.24 12.93 5.14
C GLU A 50 9.65 12.79 3.67
N GLU A 51 8.83 12.13 2.88
CA GLU A 51 9.15 11.70 1.52
C GLU A 51 8.19 12.23 0.44
N ALA A 52 7.70 13.46 0.59
CA ALA A 52 6.77 14.08 -0.37
C ALA A 52 7.28 14.03 -1.82
N LYS A 53 8.61 14.11 -2.03
CA LYS A 53 9.21 14.00 -3.36
C LYS A 53 9.04 12.63 -3.99
N LEU A 54 9.16 11.57 -3.19
CA LEU A 54 8.95 10.19 -3.64
C LEU A 54 7.47 9.95 -3.96
N VAL A 55 6.55 10.44 -3.12
CA VAL A 55 5.11 10.33 -3.37
C VAL A 55 4.72 11.09 -4.65
N LYS A 56 5.28 12.28 -4.88
CA LYS A 56 5.14 13.00 -6.17
C LYS A 56 5.67 12.18 -7.35
N ARG A 57 6.81 11.52 -7.18
CA ARG A 57 7.40 10.67 -8.20
C ARG A 57 6.50 9.48 -8.51
N MET A 58 5.96 8.81 -7.49
CA MET A 58 5.00 7.71 -7.68
C MET A 58 3.83 8.14 -8.57
N LYS A 59 3.19 9.27 -8.25
CA LYS A 59 2.06 9.79 -9.06
C LYS A 59 2.49 10.17 -10.48
N LYS A 60 3.62 10.84 -10.66
CA LYS A 60 4.14 11.22 -11.98
C LYS A 60 4.47 10.03 -12.87
N GLU A 61 4.93 8.93 -12.30
CA GLU A 61 5.26 7.70 -13.01
C GLU A 61 4.04 6.78 -13.22
N GLY A 62 2.83 7.24 -12.82
CA GLY A 62 1.56 6.55 -13.08
C GLY A 62 1.21 5.45 -12.08
N HIS A 63 1.89 5.42 -10.94
CA HIS A 63 1.57 4.49 -9.86
C HIS A 63 0.32 4.93 -9.09
N ILE A 64 -0.36 3.97 -8.49
CA ILE A 64 -1.45 4.21 -7.54
C ILE A 64 -0.86 4.61 -6.20
N VAL A 65 -1.37 5.69 -5.60
CA VAL A 65 -1.03 6.13 -4.24
C VAL A 65 -2.29 6.04 -3.39
N GLY A 66 -2.39 4.99 -2.59
CA GLY A 66 -3.52 4.71 -1.70
C GLY A 66 -3.25 5.16 -0.26
N ASN A 67 -4.32 5.18 0.52
CA ASN A 67 -4.33 5.62 1.91
C ASN A 67 -3.91 4.49 2.87
N HIS A 68 -2.98 4.78 3.80
CA HIS A 68 -2.58 3.86 4.86
C HIS A 68 -2.69 4.50 6.25
N THR A 69 -3.59 5.48 6.38
CA THR A 69 -3.93 6.24 7.59
C THR A 69 -2.83 7.19 8.10
N VAL A 70 -3.10 7.91 9.17
CA VAL A 70 -2.14 8.84 9.81
C VAL A 70 -1.19 8.11 10.73
N HIS A 71 -1.74 7.40 11.74
CA HIS A 71 -0.96 6.87 12.86
C HIS A 71 -0.80 5.35 12.82
N HIS A 72 -1.22 4.70 11.74
CA HIS A 72 -1.15 3.24 11.56
C HIS A 72 -1.77 2.46 12.73
N LYS A 73 -2.90 2.95 13.27
CA LYS A 73 -3.62 2.32 14.37
C LYS A 73 -4.58 1.24 13.87
N SER A 74 -4.85 0.23 14.71
CA SER A 74 -5.89 -0.78 14.45
C SER A 74 -7.25 -0.11 14.25
N MET A 75 -7.79 -0.15 13.05
CA MET A 75 -9.08 0.48 12.73
C MET A 75 -10.26 -0.07 13.54
N PRO A 76 -10.34 -1.39 13.82
CA PRO A 76 -11.39 -1.94 14.69
C PRO A 76 -11.45 -1.36 16.09
N THR A 77 -10.33 -0.90 16.65
CA THR A 77 -10.24 -0.34 18.00
C THR A 77 -10.64 1.12 18.09
N LEU A 78 -10.70 1.81 16.95
CA LEU A 78 -11.07 3.22 16.87
C LEU A 78 -12.58 3.40 16.71
N SER A 79 -13.10 4.55 17.14
CA SER A 79 -14.45 4.99 16.81
C SER A 79 -14.59 5.28 15.31
N ASP A 80 -15.82 5.33 14.79
CA ASP A 80 -16.07 5.73 13.38
C ASP A 80 -15.58 7.15 13.10
N ARG A 81 -15.70 8.05 14.08
CA ARG A 81 -15.21 9.43 13.99
C ARG A 81 -13.70 9.44 13.83
N ASP A 82 -12.98 8.70 14.67
CA ASP A 82 -11.51 8.70 14.66
C ASP A 82 -10.98 7.98 13.40
N ASN A 83 -11.63 6.90 12.97
CA ASN A 83 -11.31 6.25 11.70
C ASN A 83 -11.46 7.20 10.51
N LYS A 84 -12.56 7.96 10.45
CA LYS A 84 -12.76 8.97 9.40
C LYS A 84 -11.65 10.02 9.44
N GLN A 85 -11.29 10.51 10.62
CA GLN A 85 -10.26 11.51 10.78
C GLN A 85 -8.89 11.00 10.31
N GLU A 86 -8.51 9.78 10.70
CA GLU A 86 -7.28 9.11 10.24
C GLU A 86 -7.19 9.05 8.70
N ILE A 87 -8.30 8.75 8.04
CA ILE A 87 -8.36 8.62 6.58
C ILE A 87 -8.34 10.00 5.91
N ILE A 88 -9.16 10.93 6.38
CA ILE A 88 -9.30 12.27 5.79
C ILE A 88 -8.00 13.06 5.94
N ASP A 89 -7.41 13.07 7.13
CA ASP A 89 -6.19 13.82 7.40
C ASP A 89 -5.00 13.31 6.59
N CYS A 90 -4.92 12.00 6.37
CA CYS A 90 -3.89 11.43 5.51
C CYS A 90 -4.06 11.88 4.05
N ALA A 91 -5.29 11.81 3.53
CA ALA A 91 -5.60 12.21 2.16
C ALA A 91 -5.41 13.72 1.93
N GLN A 92 -5.89 14.54 2.86
CA GLN A 92 -5.73 15.98 2.80
C GLN A 92 -4.26 16.38 2.85
N TYR A 93 -3.49 15.81 3.77
CA TYR A 93 -2.06 16.07 3.87
C TYR A 93 -1.31 15.66 2.59
N CYS A 94 -1.69 14.55 1.97
CA CYS A 94 -1.12 14.15 0.68
C CYS A 94 -1.34 15.23 -0.38
N LYS A 95 -2.55 15.77 -0.49
CA LYS A 95 -2.87 16.86 -1.42
C LYS A 95 -2.05 18.11 -1.14
N GLU A 96 -1.96 18.52 0.11
CA GLU A 96 -1.21 19.71 0.53
C GLU A 96 0.28 19.58 0.24
N ALA A 97 0.89 18.45 0.62
CA ALA A 97 2.33 18.24 0.49
C ALA A 97 2.78 17.94 -0.95
N THR A 98 1.93 17.31 -1.74
CA THR A 98 2.32 16.80 -3.06
C THR A 98 1.63 17.50 -4.23
N GLY A 99 0.48 18.11 -4.03
CA GLY A 99 -0.39 18.65 -5.08
C GLY A 99 -1.27 17.58 -5.74
N TYR A 100 -1.13 16.30 -5.37
CA TYR A 100 -1.90 15.19 -5.93
C TYR A 100 -2.93 14.66 -4.94
N ASP A 101 -4.10 14.29 -5.45
CA ASP A 101 -5.07 13.53 -4.68
C ASP A 101 -4.63 12.06 -4.56
N MET A 102 -4.95 11.44 -3.43
CA MET A 102 -4.84 9.99 -3.29
C MET A 102 -5.85 9.28 -4.19
N ASP A 103 -5.45 8.11 -4.68
CA ASP A 103 -6.37 7.23 -5.37
C ASP A 103 -7.36 6.60 -4.36
N PRO A 104 -8.59 6.24 -4.78
CA PRO A 104 -9.65 5.79 -3.87
C PRO A 104 -9.44 4.34 -3.37
N PHE A 105 -8.24 4.06 -2.90
CA PHE A 105 -7.86 2.78 -2.33
C PHE A 105 -7.32 2.98 -0.92
N ILE A 106 -7.68 2.08 -0.02
CA ILE A 106 -7.19 2.06 1.35
C ILE A 106 -6.73 0.66 1.72
N ARG A 107 -5.62 0.58 2.44
CA ARG A 107 -5.21 -0.63 3.12
C ARG A 107 -5.26 -0.40 4.63
N PRO A 108 -6.07 -1.18 5.37
CA PRO A 108 -6.11 -1.08 6.82
C PRO A 108 -4.74 -1.42 7.43
N PRO A 109 -4.27 -0.65 8.41
CA PRO A 109 -3.08 -0.97 9.17
C PRO A 109 -3.12 -2.41 9.71
N MET A 110 -1.99 -3.11 9.65
CA MET A 110 -1.84 -4.50 10.11
C MET A 110 -2.79 -5.51 9.44
N GLY A 111 -3.56 -5.09 8.43
CA GLY A 111 -4.62 -5.91 7.84
C GLY A 111 -5.83 -6.13 8.74
N GLU A 112 -5.94 -5.39 9.85
CA GLU A 112 -7.02 -5.54 10.81
C GLU A 112 -8.29 -4.82 10.37
N TYR A 113 -9.39 -5.52 10.41
CA TYR A 113 -10.70 -5.01 10.01
C TYR A 113 -11.85 -5.72 10.75
N ASN A 114 -13.02 -5.13 10.66
CA ASN A 114 -14.31 -5.75 10.96
C ASN A 114 -15.36 -5.20 9.99
N GLU A 115 -16.58 -5.73 10.04
CA GLU A 115 -17.66 -5.32 9.13
C GLU A 115 -17.94 -3.82 9.19
N ARG A 116 -17.90 -3.23 10.40
CA ARG A 116 -18.11 -1.80 10.63
C ARG A 116 -17.05 -0.96 9.89
N THR A 117 -15.78 -1.31 10.00
CA THR A 117 -14.68 -0.56 9.34
C THR A 117 -14.71 -0.72 7.82
N LEU A 118 -15.09 -1.89 7.30
CA LEU A 118 -15.27 -2.10 5.86
C LEU A 118 -16.46 -1.30 5.31
N ALA A 119 -17.60 -1.27 6.04
CA ALA A 119 -18.74 -0.46 5.65
C ALA A 119 -18.41 1.03 5.67
N LEU A 120 -17.64 1.49 6.66
CA LEU A 120 -17.20 2.86 6.80
C LEU A 120 -16.34 3.30 5.60
N THR A 121 -15.28 2.56 5.29
CA THR A 121 -14.37 2.87 4.18
C THR A 121 -15.10 2.85 2.84
N LYS A 122 -16.00 1.90 2.63
CA LYS A 122 -16.87 1.85 1.45
C LYS A 122 -17.76 3.08 1.34
N LYS A 123 -18.40 3.51 2.45
CA LYS A 123 -19.25 4.72 2.49
C LYS A 123 -18.44 5.99 2.20
N MET A 124 -17.16 6.02 2.53
CA MET A 124 -16.24 7.10 2.21
C MET A 124 -15.71 7.06 0.76
N GLY A 125 -16.14 6.09 -0.05
CA GLY A 125 -15.73 5.96 -1.45
C GLY A 125 -14.46 5.16 -1.68
N TYR A 126 -13.88 4.56 -0.64
CA TYR A 126 -12.66 3.76 -0.78
C TYR A 126 -12.96 2.30 -1.12
N ARG A 127 -12.04 1.70 -1.89
CA ARG A 127 -11.91 0.25 -2.05
C ARG A 127 -10.84 -0.25 -1.11
N THR A 128 -11.23 -1.16 -0.20
CA THR A 128 -10.28 -1.75 0.76
C THR A 128 -9.49 -2.87 0.11
N ILE A 129 -8.17 -2.76 0.14
CA ILE A 129 -7.23 -3.70 -0.48
C ILE A 129 -6.42 -4.40 0.62
N PHE A 130 -6.49 -5.71 0.61
CA PHE A 130 -5.65 -6.62 1.40
C PHE A 130 -4.61 -7.27 0.50
N TRP A 131 -4.17 -8.47 0.84
CA TRP A 131 -3.19 -9.24 0.09
C TRP A 131 -3.51 -10.73 0.11
N SER A 132 -3.04 -11.46 -0.88
CA SER A 132 -3.16 -12.92 -0.96
C SER A 132 -1.82 -13.64 -0.75
N MET A 133 -0.72 -12.91 -0.73
CA MET A 133 0.61 -13.41 -0.40
C MET A 133 1.46 -12.32 0.23
N ALA A 134 2.31 -12.72 1.17
CA ALA A 134 3.26 -11.85 1.86
C ALA A 134 4.42 -12.68 2.39
N TYR A 135 5.49 -12.02 2.80
CA TYR A 135 6.56 -12.60 3.59
C TYR A 135 7.04 -11.56 4.61
N VAL A 136 7.88 -11.97 5.55
CA VAL A 136 8.40 -11.06 6.58
C VAL A 136 9.56 -10.26 5.98
N ASP A 137 9.31 -9.03 5.56
CA ASP A 137 10.26 -8.10 4.96
C ASP A 137 10.45 -6.79 5.72
N PHE A 138 9.61 -6.55 6.73
CA PHE A 138 9.61 -5.32 7.53
C PHE A 138 10.63 -5.31 8.69
N LYS A 139 11.35 -6.42 8.91
CA LYS A 139 12.42 -6.50 9.91
C LYS A 139 13.75 -6.18 9.25
N VAL A 140 14.25 -4.97 9.47
CA VAL A 140 15.45 -4.43 8.80
C VAL A 140 16.70 -5.29 9.01
N ASP A 141 16.83 -5.88 10.20
CA ASP A 141 17.97 -6.71 10.63
C ASP A 141 17.79 -8.21 10.34
N GLN A 142 16.65 -8.62 9.77
CA GLN A 142 16.29 -10.03 9.52
C GLN A 142 15.75 -10.21 8.09
N GLN A 143 16.42 -9.64 7.11
CA GLN A 143 16.01 -9.76 5.71
C GLN A 143 16.29 -11.17 5.17
N PRO A 144 15.30 -11.81 4.52
CA PRO A 144 15.43 -13.20 4.10
C PRO A 144 16.39 -13.44 2.93
N GLY A 145 16.84 -12.39 2.27
CA GLY A 145 17.71 -12.49 1.11
C GLY A 145 17.00 -12.76 -0.23
N LYS A 146 17.71 -12.48 -1.31
CA LYS A 146 17.18 -12.50 -2.67
C LYS A 146 16.60 -13.85 -3.09
N ASP A 147 17.33 -14.94 -2.84
CA ASP A 147 16.95 -16.25 -3.33
C ASP A 147 15.67 -16.75 -2.67
N TYR A 148 15.54 -16.53 -1.36
CA TYR A 148 14.29 -16.80 -0.65
C TYR A 148 13.09 -16.05 -1.25
N VAL A 149 13.27 -14.76 -1.56
CA VAL A 149 12.19 -13.92 -2.13
C VAL A 149 11.76 -14.46 -3.49
N ILE A 150 12.73 -14.82 -4.35
CA ILE A 150 12.45 -15.39 -5.67
C ILE A 150 11.68 -16.71 -5.53
N GLU A 151 12.15 -17.64 -4.70
CA GLU A 151 11.48 -18.93 -4.46
C GLU A 151 10.09 -18.74 -3.90
N HIS A 152 9.93 -17.82 -2.92
CA HIS A 152 8.64 -17.51 -2.31
C HIS A 152 7.64 -17.01 -3.36
N PHE A 153 8.05 -16.06 -4.20
CA PHE A 153 7.19 -15.54 -5.28
C PHE A 153 6.87 -16.63 -6.31
N GLN A 154 7.85 -17.43 -6.72
CA GLN A 154 7.60 -18.55 -7.65
C GLN A 154 6.60 -19.56 -7.11
N LYS A 155 6.68 -19.87 -5.82
CA LYS A 155 5.84 -20.87 -5.16
C LYS A 155 4.41 -20.39 -4.93
N TYR A 156 4.22 -19.13 -4.54
CA TYR A 156 2.93 -18.63 -4.05
C TYR A 156 2.21 -17.70 -5.04
N THR A 157 2.86 -17.28 -6.11
CA THR A 157 2.19 -16.44 -7.12
C THR A 157 1.09 -17.22 -7.83
N HIS A 158 -0.07 -16.62 -7.90
CA HIS A 158 -1.24 -17.12 -8.61
C HIS A 158 -1.88 -16.01 -9.45
N LYS A 159 -2.79 -16.36 -10.34
CA LYS A 159 -3.52 -15.38 -11.17
C LYS A 159 -4.31 -14.43 -10.28
N GLY A 160 -4.16 -13.13 -10.53
CA GLY A 160 -4.83 -12.10 -9.75
C GLY A 160 -4.26 -11.87 -8.35
N ALA A 161 -3.08 -12.42 -8.03
CA ALA A 161 -2.44 -12.22 -6.73
C ALA A 161 -2.16 -10.75 -6.44
N ILE A 162 -2.33 -10.39 -5.18
CA ILE A 162 -1.99 -9.08 -4.62
C ILE A 162 -0.93 -9.34 -3.54
N PRO A 163 0.37 -9.22 -3.85
CA PRO A 163 1.43 -9.35 -2.86
C PRO A 163 1.52 -8.10 -1.98
N LEU A 164 1.76 -8.31 -0.68
CA LEU A 164 2.18 -7.28 0.25
C LEU A 164 3.70 -7.27 0.34
N ILE A 165 4.30 -6.11 0.12
CA ILE A 165 5.74 -5.86 0.23
C ILE A 165 5.90 -4.54 0.99
N HIS A 166 6.95 -4.43 1.81
CA HIS A 166 7.36 -3.16 2.43
C HIS A 166 8.59 -2.59 1.70
N ASN A 167 8.73 -1.26 1.73
CA ASN A 167 9.81 -0.51 1.09
C ASN A 167 11.01 -0.24 2.00
#